data_c98b02734a27fee799908cdf894ffd77
#
_entry.id   c98b02734a27fee799908cdf894ffd77
#
_cell.length_a   1.000
_cell.length_b   1.000
_cell.length_c   1.000
_cell.angle_alpha   90.00
_cell.angle_beta   90.00
_cell.angle_gamma   90.00
#
_symmetry.space_group_name_H-M   'P 1'
#
loop_
_entity.id
_entity.type
_entity.pdbx_description
1 polymer ?
#
loop_
_entity_poly.entity_id
_entity_poly.type
_entity_poly.pdbx_seq_one_letter_code
_entity_poly.pdbx_strand_id
1 'polypeptide(L)'
;MGEVQSIEDHLAAPILPELAAHADWVLGSMVGRSPAMQRLFSQMRFTAQHLRVAAIEGESGTGKTLAARTLHALGPASAAYFVLCPATKFFEQVQSASKEARGGTLFLTHIEELSLEQQGLLLEFLQWLDHQHARRSGDSLPRQILVSSNQPLRRLAATPAMRADLCHRLTAMRFAIPALRERREDIPILAEQFAFCFSAVHGKPIRGLGPQTLPRLLSHTWPGNVRELESAIHNAALDCPGQWIRPVDIPSFASPAPNRPANTEAAQEDDPNLDRAILRHITRVLAQAEGNKLRAARMLGISRSTLYRLLESGSENTESATKKNAMTLSPSAPFDGVPIE
;
A
#
# COMPACT_ATOMS: atom_id res chain seq x y z
N MET A 1 -10.88 -6.14 -19.87
CA MET A 1 -9.76 -6.40 -20.79
C MET A 1 -8.79 -5.21 -20.85
N GLY A 2 -8.40 -4.62 -19.74
CA GLY A 2 -7.62 -3.37 -19.70
C GLY A 2 -6.46 -3.30 -18.70
N GLU A 3 -6.25 -4.33 -17.88
CA GLU A 3 -5.21 -4.27 -16.80
C GLU A 3 -4.04 -5.26 -16.97
N VAL A 4 -4.05 -6.09 -18.00
CA VAL A 4 -3.01 -7.13 -18.16
C VAL A 4 -1.73 -6.60 -18.82
N GLN A 5 -1.80 -5.52 -19.56
CA GLN A 5 -0.68 -5.04 -20.38
C GLN A 5 0.32 -4.11 -19.67
N SER A 6 -0.03 -3.49 -18.55
CA SER A 6 0.83 -2.50 -17.87
C SER A 6 1.86 -3.10 -16.90
N ILE A 7 1.86 -4.42 -16.68
CA ILE A 7 2.69 -5.08 -15.66
C ILE A 7 3.84 -5.90 -16.28
N GLU A 8 3.80 -6.14 -17.60
CA GLU A 8 4.88 -6.87 -18.31
C GLU A 8 6.16 -6.04 -18.47
N ASP A 9 6.06 -4.71 -18.48
CA ASP A 9 7.22 -3.81 -18.67
C ASP A 9 8.22 -3.82 -17.52
N HIS A 10 7.82 -4.18 -16.29
CA HIS A 10 8.75 -4.22 -15.15
C HIS A 10 9.61 -5.50 -15.07
N LEU A 11 9.27 -6.56 -15.80
CA LEU A 11 10.08 -7.80 -15.82
C LEU A 11 11.29 -7.70 -16.74
N ALA A 12 11.26 -6.78 -17.70
CA ALA A 12 12.34 -6.55 -18.68
C ALA A 12 13.11 -5.24 -18.40
N ALA A 13 12.91 -4.60 -17.25
CA ALA A 13 13.62 -3.38 -16.90
C ALA A 13 15.14 -3.66 -16.88
N PRO A 14 15.96 -2.84 -17.54
CA PRO A 14 17.40 -3.06 -17.55
C PRO A 14 17.97 -2.91 -16.15
N ILE A 15 18.85 -3.86 -15.78
CA ILE A 15 19.53 -3.82 -14.48
C ILE A 15 20.75 -2.94 -14.60
N LEU A 16 20.97 -2.06 -13.62
CA LEU A 16 22.14 -1.21 -13.53
C LEU A 16 23.42 -2.06 -13.64
N PRO A 17 24.39 -1.73 -14.50
CA PRO A 17 25.58 -2.56 -14.70
C PRO A 17 26.36 -2.86 -13.43
N GLU A 18 26.38 -1.94 -12.47
CA GLU A 18 27.03 -2.14 -11.16
C GLU A 18 26.34 -3.24 -10.33
N LEU A 19 25.03 -3.38 -10.45
CA LEU A 19 24.27 -4.45 -9.78
C LEU A 19 24.52 -5.81 -10.45
N ALA A 20 24.76 -5.84 -11.75
CA ALA A 20 25.10 -7.07 -12.46
C ALA A 20 26.43 -7.69 -11.98
N ALA A 21 27.34 -6.88 -11.45
CA ALA A 21 28.59 -7.34 -10.83
C ALA A 21 28.39 -8.03 -9.47
N HIS A 22 27.22 -7.83 -8.84
CA HIS A 22 26.88 -8.38 -7.53
C HIS A 22 25.66 -9.32 -7.64
N ALA A 23 25.87 -10.53 -8.17
CA ALA A 23 24.81 -11.51 -8.41
C ALA A 23 23.95 -11.84 -7.17
N ASP A 24 24.49 -11.68 -5.96
CA ASP A 24 23.75 -11.91 -4.72
C ASP A 24 22.75 -10.79 -4.41
N TRP A 25 22.96 -9.59 -4.91
CA TRP A 25 22.07 -8.45 -4.67
C TRP A 25 20.83 -8.44 -5.57
N VAL A 26 20.81 -9.35 -6.54
CA VAL A 26 19.72 -9.42 -7.51
C VAL A 26 19.11 -10.82 -7.52
N LEU A 27 17.77 -10.88 -7.52
CA LEU A 27 17.02 -12.11 -7.73
C LEU A 27 15.84 -11.84 -8.66
N GLY A 28 15.94 -12.28 -9.92
CA GLY A 28 15.03 -11.85 -10.97
C GLY A 28 15.12 -10.33 -11.14
N SER A 29 13.98 -9.65 -11.00
CA SER A 29 13.91 -8.18 -11.01
C SER A 29 13.95 -7.57 -9.59
N MET A 30 14.08 -8.37 -8.54
CA MET A 30 14.22 -7.88 -7.18
C MET A 30 15.66 -7.45 -6.91
N VAL A 31 15.82 -6.30 -6.26
CA VAL A 31 17.11 -5.74 -5.87
C VAL A 31 17.14 -5.53 -4.35
N GLY A 32 18.23 -5.94 -3.71
CA GLY A 32 18.43 -5.75 -2.28
C GLY A 32 19.76 -6.29 -1.80
N ARG A 33 20.54 -5.48 -1.09
CA ARG A 33 21.84 -5.86 -0.49
C ARG A 33 21.78 -6.07 1.01
N SER A 34 20.69 -5.62 1.66
CA SER A 34 20.52 -5.76 3.11
C SER A 34 20.53 -7.24 3.54
N PRO A 35 21.02 -7.56 4.74
CA PRO A 35 21.03 -8.94 5.25
C PRO A 35 19.63 -9.58 5.28
N ALA A 36 18.59 -8.78 5.48
CA ALA A 36 17.21 -9.25 5.47
C ALA A 36 16.79 -9.72 4.07
N MET A 37 17.10 -8.93 3.01
CA MET A 37 16.82 -9.31 1.63
C MET A 37 17.68 -10.48 1.15
N GLN A 38 18.94 -10.56 1.58
CA GLN A 38 19.82 -11.68 1.25
C GLN A 38 19.29 -13.02 1.81
N ARG A 39 18.79 -13.01 3.04
CA ARG A 39 18.13 -14.19 3.63
C ARG A 39 16.86 -14.56 2.86
N LEU A 40 16.05 -13.56 2.49
CA LEU A 40 14.85 -13.78 1.69
C LEU A 40 15.20 -14.37 0.32
N PHE A 41 16.19 -13.83 -0.39
CA PHE A 41 16.65 -14.35 -1.69
C PHE A 41 17.14 -15.79 -1.60
N SER A 42 17.94 -16.10 -0.57
CA SER A 42 18.41 -17.47 -0.31
C SER A 42 17.25 -18.42 -0.06
N GLN A 43 16.27 -18.01 0.77
CA GLN A 43 15.07 -18.81 1.02
C GLN A 43 14.29 -19.06 -0.28
N MET A 44 14.07 -18.02 -1.11
CA MET A 44 13.36 -18.13 -2.38
C MET A 44 14.08 -19.09 -3.34
N ARG A 45 15.40 -18.93 -3.53
CA ARG A 45 16.20 -19.83 -4.39
C ARG A 45 16.09 -21.28 -3.97
N PHE A 46 16.20 -21.55 -2.66
CA PHE A 46 16.19 -22.90 -2.14
C PHE A 46 14.83 -23.59 -2.26
N THR A 47 13.72 -22.83 -2.07
CA THR A 47 12.38 -23.42 -1.96
C THR A 47 11.60 -23.41 -3.27
N ALA A 48 11.92 -22.52 -4.22
CA ALA A 48 11.11 -22.27 -5.42
C ALA A 48 10.74 -23.53 -6.21
N GLN A 49 11.69 -24.50 -6.35
CA GLN A 49 11.48 -25.72 -7.13
C GLN A 49 10.44 -26.69 -6.53
N HIS A 50 10.20 -26.60 -5.21
CA HIS A 50 9.31 -27.52 -4.49
C HIS A 50 8.05 -26.83 -3.97
N LEU A 51 7.88 -25.56 -4.29
CA LEU A 51 6.86 -24.72 -3.74
C LEU A 51 5.50 -24.97 -4.38
N ARG A 52 4.52 -25.37 -3.57
CA ARG A 52 3.11 -25.53 -4.01
C ARG A 52 2.20 -24.42 -3.49
N VAL A 53 2.25 -24.17 -2.19
CA VAL A 53 1.46 -23.12 -1.56
C VAL A 53 2.38 -22.28 -0.68
N ALA A 54 2.31 -20.95 -0.81
CA ALA A 54 3.09 -20.06 0.05
C ALA A 54 2.40 -18.73 0.26
N ALA A 55 2.68 -18.10 1.40
CA ALA A 55 2.30 -16.74 1.71
C ALA A 55 3.47 -15.77 1.54
N ILE A 56 3.20 -14.63 0.90
CA ILE A 56 4.12 -13.50 0.75
C ILE A 56 3.54 -12.36 1.58
N GLU A 57 4.22 -12.04 2.67
CA GLU A 57 3.79 -11.05 3.65
C GLU A 57 4.67 -9.80 3.58
N GLY A 58 4.09 -8.64 3.80
CA GLY A 58 4.80 -7.37 3.85
C GLY A 58 3.88 -6.20 3.56
N GLU A 59 4.23 -5.03 4.02
CA GLU A 59 3.43 -3.81 3.82
C GLU A 59 3.14 -3.51 2.34
N SER A 60 2.17 -2.63 2.10
CA SER A 60 1.91 -2.17 0.73
C SER A 60 3.16 -1.52 0.13
N GLY A 61 3.42 -1.77 -1.16
CA GLY A 61 4.57 -1.21 -1.86
C GLY A 61 5.93 -1.86 -1.58
N THR A 62 6.01 -2.95 -0.80
CA THR A 62 7.29 -3.64 -0.50
C THR A 62 7.83 -4.52 -1.63
N GLY A 63 7.01 -4.83 -2.66
CA GLY A 63 7.39 -5.66 -3.80
C GLY A 63 6.82 -7.09 -3.77
N LYS A 64 5.69 -7.36 -3.09
CA LYS A 64 5.08 -8.69 -3.00
C LYS A 64 4.77 -9.33 -4.34
N THR A 65 4.24 -8.57 -5.29
CA THR A 65 3.93 -9.06 -6.64
C THR A 65 5.22 -9.43 -7.39
N LEU A 66 6.27 -8.62 -7.24
CA LEU A 66 7.56 -8.90 -7.83
C LEU A 66 8.19 -10.18 -7.26
N ALA A 67 8.07 -10.39 -5.94
CA ALA A 67 8.49 -11.62 -5.29
C ALA A 67 7.71 -12.86 -5.79
N ALA A 68 6.39 -12.73 -5.98
CA ALA A 68 5.56 -13.80 -6.53
C ALA A 68 5.99 -14.17 -7.96
N ARG A 69 6.24 -13.18 -8.82
CA ARG A 69 6.74 -13.40 -10.19
C ARG A 69 8.14 -14.03 -10.18
N THR A 70 9.01 -13.59 -9.28
CA THR A 70 10.34 -14.19 -9.12
C THR A 70 10.26 -15.65 -8.69
N LEU A 71 9.40 -15.99 -7.74
CA LEU A 71 9.15 -17.37 -7.33
C LEU A 71 8.60 -18.23 -8.47
N HIS A 72 7.70 -17.69 -9.28
CA HIS A 72 7.19 -18.34 -10.49
C HIS A 72 8.33 -18.62 -11.49
N ALA A 73 9.16 -17.62 -11.79
CA ALA A 73 10.25 -17.73 -12.75
C ALA A 73 11.34 -18.73 -12.28
N LEU A 74 11.58 -18.84 -10.97
CA LEU A 74 12.51 -19.80 -10.38
C LEU A 74 11.91 -21.19 -10.20
N GLY A 75 10.60 -21.31 -10.26
CA GLY A 75 9.87 -22.54 -9.97
C GLY A 75 9.69 -23.46 -11.21
N PRO A 76 9.14 -24.66 -10.98
CA PRO A 76 8.89 -25.64 -12.05
C PRO A 76 7.76 -25.23 -13.00
N ALA A 77 7.04 -24.15 -12.68
CA ALA A 77 5.92 -23.60 -13.45
C ALA A 77 6.36 -22.42 -14.34
N SER A 78 7.64 -22.12 -14.44
CA SER A 78 8.20 -20.93 -15.12
C SER A 78 7.84 -20.81 -16.62
N ALA A 79 7.57 -21.92 -17.29
CA ALA A 79 7.17 -21.95 -18.68
C ALA A 79 5.64 -21.81 -18.88
N ALA A 80 4.87 -21.78 -17.82
CA ALA A 80 3.41 -21.70 -17.84
C ALA A 80 2.93 -20.28 -17.42
N TYR A 81 1.62 -20.08 -17.37
CA TYR A 81 1.05 -18.77 -17.08
C TYR A 81 1.17 -18.38 -15.61
N PHE A 82 1.39 -17.09 -15.38
CA PHE A 82 1.28 -16.44 -14.08
C PHE A 82 -0.02 -15.62 -14.06
N VAL A 83 -0.99 -16.07 -13.28
CA VAL A 83 -2.30 -15.41 -13.16
C VAL A 83 -2.40 -14.68 -11.83
N LEU A 84 -2.60 -13.36 -11.88
CA LEU A 84 -2.84 -12.52 -10.72
C LEU A 84 -4.35 -12.29 -10.57
N CYS A 85 -4.87 -12.58 -9.38
CA CYS A 85 -6.26 -12.40 -9.06
C CYS A 85 -6.44 -11.82 -7.66
N PRO A 86 -7.22 -10.73 -7.47
CA PRO A 86 -7.64 -10.33 -6.13
C PRO A 86 -8.39 -11.46 -5.44
N ALA A 87 -8.04 -11.76 -4.19
CA ALA A 87 -8.64 -12.90 -3.49
C ALA A 87 -10.17 -12.81 -3.38
N THR A 88 -10.70 -11.60 -3.20
CA THR A 88 -12.15 -11.35 -3.16
C THR A 88 -12.89 -11.69 -4.46
N LYS A 89 -12.23 -11.48 -5.61
CA LYS A 89 -12.80 -11.79 -6.93
C LYS A 89 -12.58 -13.24 -7.36
N PHE A 90 -11.71 -13.98 -6.67
CA PHE A 90 -11.37 -15.35 -7.04
C PHE A 90 -12.59 -16.27 -7.10
N PHE A 91 -13.52 -16.15 -6.14
CA PHE A 91 -14.68 -17.03 -6.07
C PHE A 91 -15.70 -16.80 -7.18
N GLU A 92 -15.76 -15.60 -7.74
CA GLU A 92 -16.59 -15.30 -8.91
C GLU A 92 -16.00 -15.89 -10.21
N GLN A 93 -14.68 -16.04 -10.24
CA GLN A 93 -13.91 -16.41 -11.42
C GLN A 93 -13.06 -17.69 -11.24
N VAL A 94 -13.35 -18.50 -10.21
CA VAL A 94 -12.51 -19.65 -9.83
C VAL A 94 -12.24 -20.58 -11.01
N GLN A 95 -13.22 -20.84 -11.87
CA GLN A 95 -13.06 -21.73 -13.01
C GLN A 95 -12.18 -21.12 -14.11
N SER A 96 -12.34 -19.82 -14.43
CA SER A 96 -11.51 -19.15 -15.44
C SER A 96 -10.11 -18.94 -14.92
N ALA A 97 -9.94 -18.40 -13.72
CA ALA A 97 -8.62 -18.18 -13.10
C ALA A 97 -7.81 -19.48 -12.97
N SER A 98 -8.46 -20.59 -12.57
CA SER A 98 -7.79 -21.89 -12.47
C SER A 98 -7.44 -22.48 -13.85
N LYS A 99 -8.29 -22.28 -14.86
CA LYS A 99 -8.00 -22.70 -16.25
C LYS A 99 -6.90 -21.87 -16.89
N GLU A 100 -6.90 -20.56 -16.66
CA GLU A 100 -5.86 -19.64 -17.13
C GLU A 100 -4.50 -19.95 -16.51
N ALA A 101 -4.48 -20.30 -15.21
CA ALA A 101 -3.27 -20.68 -14.48
C ALA A 101 -2.84 -22.15 -14.72
N ARG A 102 -3.34 -22.80 -15.75
CA ARG A 102 -3.08 -24.22 -16.08
C ARG A 102 -1.58 -24.53 -16.05
N GLY A 103 -1.17 -25.46 -15.21
CA GLY A 103 0.24 -25.86 -15.04
C GLY A 103 1.15 -24.78 -14.49
N GLY A 104 0.63 -23.56 -14.28
CA GLY A 104 1.35 -22.36 -13.87
C GLY A 104 1.13 -21.96 -12.42
N THR A 105 1.18 -20.67 -12.19
CA THR A 105 1.02 -20.06 -10.86
C THR A 105 -0.25 -19.22 -10.79
N LEU A 106 -1.07 -19.48 -9.78
CA LEU A 106 -2.17 -18.61 -9.37
C LEU A 106 -1.71 -17.77 -8.16
N PHE A 107 -1.72 -16.45 -8.31
CA PHE A 107 -1.36 -15.51 -7.27
C PHE A 107 -2.56 -14.72 -6.77
N LEU A 108 -3.00 -15.00 -5.54
CA LEU A 108 -4.12 -14.34 -4.88
C LEU A 108 -3.63 -13.18 -4.03
N THR A 109 -4.10 -11.97 -4.33
CA THR A 109 -3.69 -10.78 -3.58
C THR A 109 -4.71 -10.38 -2.51
N HIS A 110 -4.23 -9.77 -1.43
CA HIS A 110 -5.06 -9.24 -0.34
C HIS A 110 -5.93 -10.30 0.33
N ILE A 111 -5.29 -11.40 0.75
CA ILE A 111 -5.98 -12.52 1.40
C ILE A 111 -6.69 -12.10 2.71
N GLU A 112 -6.21 -11.05 3.35
CA GLU A 112 -6.78 -10.46 4.56
C GLU A 112 -8.17 -9.83 4.37
N GLU A 113 -8.57 -9.56 3.12
CA GLU A 113 -9.87 -8.97 2.80
C GLU A 113 -11.00 -10.01 2.65
N LEU A 114 -10.66 -11.31 2.70
CA LEU A 114 -11.64 -12.38 2.59
C LEU A 114 -12.53 -12.47 3.82
N SER A 115 -13.85 -12.62 3.60
CA SER A 115 -14.78 -12.98 4.65
C SER A 115 -14.49 -14.39 5.21
N LEU A 116 -14.96 -14.70 6.41
CA LEU A 116 -14.77 -16.04 7.03
C LEU A 116 -15.36 -17.16 6.17
N GLU A 117 -16.44 -16.90 5.45
CA GLU A 117 -17.04 -17.84 4.51
C GLU A 117 -16.12 -18.09 3.31
N GLN A 118 -15.62 -17.02 2.68
CA GLN A 118 -14.67 -17.10 1.57
C GLN A 118 -13.36 -17.80 1.99
N GLN A 119 -12.90 -17.56 3.21
CA GLN A 119 -11.74 -18.27 3.77
C GLN A 119 -11.98 -19.79 3.87
N GLY A 120 -13.20 -20.19 4.25
CA GLY A 120 -13.63 -21.59 4.25
C GLY A 120 -13.57 -22.20 2.86
N LEU A 121 -14.17 -21.52 1.87
CA LEU A 121 -14.16 -21.96 0.47
C LEU A 121 -12.74 -22.05 -0.11
N LEU A 122 -11.86 -21.12 0.25
CA LEU A 122 -10.45 -21.19 -0.17
C LEU A 122 -9.75 -22.42 0.43
N LEU A 123 -9.99 -22.73 1.69
CA LEU A 123 -9.42 -23.90 2.33
C LEU A 123 -9.88 -25.20 1.65
N GLU A 124 -11.17 -25.32 1.36
CA GLU A 124 -11.74 -26.45 0.60
C GLU A 124 -11.12 -26.56 -0.80
N PHE A 125 -10.98 -25.44 -1.51
CA PHE A 125 -10.32 -25.40 -2.80
C PHE A 125 -8.87 -25.91 -2.73
N LEU A 126 -8.09 -25.48 -1.73
CA LEU A 126 -6.70 -25.93 -1.54
C LEU A 126 -6.65 -27.44 -1.23
N GLN A 127 -7.56 -27.96 -0.41
CA GLN A 127 -7.65 -29.39 -0.12
C GLN A 127 -8.03 -30.21 -1.35
N TRP A 128 -9.04 -29.73 -2.11
CA TRP A 128 -9.43 -30.35 -3.36
C TRP A 128 -8.27 -30.40 -4.35
N LEU A 129 -7.52 -29.32 -4.50
CA LEU A 129 -6.36 -29.22 -5.39
C LEU A 129 -5.28 -30.25 -5.04
N ASP A 130 -4.99 -30.44 -3.75
CA ASP A 130 -4.04 -31.47 -3.30
C ASP A 130 -4.48 -32.88 -3.70
N HIS A 131 -5.78 -33.19 -3.57
CA HIS A 131 -6.32 -34.49 -3.98
C HIS A 131 -6.21 -34.70 -5.51
N GLN A 132 -6.43 -33.65 -6.31
CA GLN A 132 -6.29 -33.73 -7.76
C GLN A 132 -4.82 -33.95 -8.18
N HIS A 133 -3.89 -33.25 -7.56
CA HIS A 133 -2.46 -33.44 -7.83
C HIS A 133 -1.97 -34.83 -7.43
N ALA A 134 -2.48 -35.39 -6.32
CA ALA A 134 -2.15 -36.76 -5.90
C ALA A 134 -2.62 -37.83 -6.91
N ARG A 135 -3.74 -37.56 -7.63
CA ARG A 135 -4.30 -38.45 -8.66
C ARG A 135 -3.65 -38.31 -10.04
N ARG A 136 -2.60 -37.50 -10.20
CA ARG A 136 -1.96 -37.16 -11.50
C ARG A 136 -2.89 -36.59 -12.56
N SER A 137 -4.09 -36.14 -12.19
CA SER A 137 -5.04 -35.42 -13.07
C SER A 137 -4.76 -33.92 -13.15
N GLY A 138 -3.61 -33.47 -12.65
CA GLY A 138 -3.35 -32.07 -12.32
C GLY A 138 -2.82 -31.19 -13.45
N ASP A 139 -2.60 -31.70 -14.68
CA ASP A 139 -2.04 -30.89 -15.78
C ASP A 139 -2.95 -29.75 -16.25
N SER A 140 -4.22 -29.78 -15.85
CA SER A 140 -5.20 -28.73 -16.17
C SER A 140 -5.41 -27.72 -15.06
N LEU A 141 -4.68 -27.80 -13.93
CA LEU A 141 -4.86 -27.00 -12.73
C LEU A 141 -3.60 -26.20 -12.40
N PRO A 142 -3.68 -25.15 -11.59
CA PRO A 142 -2.52 -24.42 -11.12
C PRO A 142 -1.55 -25.37 -10.39
N ARG A 143 -0.28 -25.31 -10.75
CA ARG A 143 0.78 -26.10 -10.09
C ARG A 143 1.23 -25.47 -8.79
N GLN A 144 1.13 -24.14 -8.72
CA GLN A 144 1.57 -23.33 -7.59
C GLN A 144 0.49 -22.29 -7.24
N ILE A 145 0.23 -22.14 -5.94
CA ILE A 145 -0.63 -21.08 -5.42
C ILE A 145 0.20 -20.22 -4.47
N LEU A 146 0.27 -18.95 -4.81
CA LEU A 146 0.88 -17.93 -3.97
C LEU A 146 -0.23 -17.01 -3.45
N VAL A 147 -0.13 -16.60 -2.20
CA VAL A 147 -1.04 -15.59 -1.64
C VAL A 147 -0.25 -14.42 -1.10
N SER A 148 -0.82 -13.23 -1.11
CA SER A 148 -0.19 -12.08 -0.45
C SER A 148 -1.08 -11.46 0.60
N SER A 149 -0.43 -10.94 1.66
CA SER A 149 -1.06 -10.16 2.72
C SER A 149 -0.23 -8.93 3.05
N ASN A 150 -0.92 -7.83 3.38
CA ASN A 150 -0.27 -6.60 3.87
C ASN A 150 0.12 -6.70 5.35
N GLN A 151 -0.42 -7.68 6.06
CA GLN A 151 -0.13 -7.96 7.46
C GLN A 151 0.34 -9.40 7.65
N PRO A 152 1.12 -9.69 8.70
CA PRO A 152 1.48 -11.06 9.03
C PRO A 152 0.23 -11.91 9.32
N LEU A 153 0.00 -12.98 8.55
CA LEU A 153 -1.16 -13.85 8.68
C LEU A 153 -1.31 -14.44 10.10
N ARG A 154 -0.18 -14.74 10.76
CA ARG A 154 -0.20 -15.21 12.15
C ARG A 154 -0.75 -14.20 13.14
N ARG A 155 -0.59 -12.90 12.88
CA ARG A 155 -1.22 -11.84 13.67
C ARG A 155 -2.72 -11.82 13.43
N LEU A 156 -3.15 -11.94 12.18
CA LEU A 156 -4.56 -11.99 11.81
C LEU A 156 -5.25 -13.23 12.40
N ALA A 157 -4.57 -14.39 12.43
CA ALA A 157 -5.10 -15.61 13.04
C ALA A 157 -5.28 -15.53 14.57
N ALA A 158 -4.63 -14.58 15.23
CA ALA A 158 -4.89 -14.27 16.64
C ALA A 158 -6.17 -13.45 16.88
N THR A 159 -6.84 -13.03 15.81
CA THR A 159 -8.09 -12.27 15.83
C THR A 159 -9.21 -13.07 15.17
N PRO A 160 -10.49 -12.72 15.41
CA PRO A 160 -11.61 -13.38 14.72
C PRO A 160 -11.65 -13.17 13.19
N ALA A 161 -10.79 -12.30 12.66
CA ALA A 161 -10.79 -11.93 11.22
C ALA A 161 -10.20 -13.03 10.33
N MET A 162 -9.39 -13.94 10.86
CA MET A 162 -8.72 -14.98 10.08
C MET A 162 -8.90 -16.35 10.71
N ARG A 163 -9.32 -17.33 9.90
CA ARG A 163 -9.42 -18.73 10.31
C ARG A 163 -8.03 -19.32 10.58
N ALA A 164 -7.85 -19.94 11.73
CA ALA A 164 -6.57 -20.52 12.14
C ALA A 164 -6.12 -21.66 11.21
N ASP A 165 -7.06 -22.52 10.77
CA ASP A 165 -6.79 -23.64 9.86
C ASP A 165 -6.25 -23.16 8.49
N LEU A 166 -6.88 -22.15 7.89
CA LEU A 166 -6.41 -21.51 6.67
C LEU A 166 -5.03 -20.87 6.88
N CYS A 167 -4.85 -20.12 7.97
CA CYS A 167 -3.56 -19.52 8.30
C CYS A 167 -2.45 -20.56 8.38
N HIS A 168 -2.66 -21.66 9.08
CA HIS A 168 -1.70 -22.77 9.16
C HIS A 168 -1.34 -23.33 7.79
N ARG A 169 -2.35 -23.52 6.94
CA ARG A 169 -2.15 -24.01 5.58
C ARG A 169 -1.31 -23.08 4.72
N LEU A 170 -1.61 -21.77 4.74
CA LEU A 170 -0.93 -20.77 3.93
C LEU A 170 0.49 -20.45 4.44
N THR A 171 0.70 -20.51 5.76
CA THR A 171 1.99 -20.15 6.37
C THR A 171 2.96 -21.34 6.52
N ALA A 172 2.63 -22.52 5.98
CA ALA A 172 3.56 -23.65 5.91
C ALA A 172 4.87 -23.24 5.23
N MET A 173 4.78 -22.44 4.15
CA MET A 173 5.91 -21.72 3.58
C MET A 173 5.57 -20.23 3.53
N ARG A 174 6.45 -19.39 4.08
CA ARG A 174 6.23 -17.95 4.23
C ARG A 174 7.44 -17.14 3.83
N PHE A 175 7.22 -16.13 3.02
CA PHE A 175 8.20 -15.14 2.61
C PHE A 175 7.81 -13.78 3.19
N ALA A 176 8.56 -13.28 4.15
CA ALA A 176 8.33 -11.96 4.75
C ALA A 176 9.25 -10.93 4.09
N ILE A 177 8.65 -9.95 3.42
CA ILE A 177 9.40 -8.86 2.80
C ILE A 177 9.43 -7.70 3.80
N PRO A 178 10.63 -7.30 4.27
CA PRO A 178 10.75 -6.21 5.24
C PRO A 178 10.31 -4.88 4.65
N ALA A 179 9.78 -4.00 5.50
CA ALA A 179 9.50 -2.61 5.13
C ALA A 179 10.80 -1.88 4.74
N LEU A 180 10.71 -0.88 3.87
CA LEU A 180 11.91 -0.19 3.37
C LEU A 180 12.71 0.50 4.48
N ARG A 181 12.03 0.99 5.53
CA ARG A 181 12.66 1.56 6.73
C ARG A 181 13.50 0.56 7.55
N GLU A 182 13.23 -0.75 7.40
CA GLU A 182 13.95 -1.85 8.06
C GLU A 182 15.15 -2.34 7.22
N ARG A 183 15.24 -1.89 5.96
CA ARG A 183 16.31 -2.20 5.01
C ARG A 183 16.88 -0.94 4.35
N ARG A 184 17.18 0.06 5.16
CA ARG A 184 17.65 1.39 4.69
C ARG A 184 18.90 1.31 3.81
N GLU A 185 19.70 0.27 3.97
CA GLU A 185 20.86 -0.03 3.14
C GLU A 185 20.49 -0.25 1.65
N ASP A 186 19.24 -0.68 1.38
CA ASP A 186 18.76 -0.92 0.01
C ASP A 186 18.32 0.38 -0.69
N ILE A 187 18.04 1.47 0.05
CA ILE A 187 17.54 2.73 -0.51
C ILE A 187 18.48 3.28 -1.60
N PRO A 188 19.82 3.37 -1.39
CA PRO A 188 20.71 3.89 -2.41
C PRO A 188 20.65 3.12 -3.74
N ILE A 189 20.79 1.81 -3.68
CA ILE A 189 20.83 0.96 -4.86
C ILE A 189 19.48 0.90 -5.59
N LEU A 190 18.36 0.96 -4.84
CA LEU A 190 17.03 1.04 -5.43
C LEU A 190 16.81 2.38 -6.13
N ALA A 191 17.22 3.48 -5.52
CA ALA A 191 17.08 4.81 -6.12
C ALA A 191 17.91 4.97 -7.39
N GLU A 192 19.14 4.45 -7.40
CA GLU A 192 20.00 4.43 -8.60
C GLU A 192 19.41 3.54 -9.70
N GLN A 193 18.91 2.35 -9.34
CA GLN A 193 18.22 1.45 -10.26
C GLN A 193 17.00 2.12 -10.90
N PHE A 194 16.17 2.82 -10.13
CA PHE A 194 14.99 3.53 -10.67
C PHE A 194 15.38 4.69 -11.57
N ALA A 195 16.41 5.46 -11.22
CA ALA A 195 16.93 6.52 -12.07
C ALA A 195 17.47 5.98 -13.41
N PHE A 196 18.18 4.85 -13.37
CA PHE A 196 18.69 4.16 -14.55
C PHE A 196 17.56 3.64 -15.45
N CYS A 197 16.57 2.94 -14.87
CA CYS A 197 15.40 2.47 -15.60
C CYS A 197 14.63 3.62 -16.26
N PHE A 198 14.42 4.71 -15.52
CA PHE A 198 13.77 5.90 -16.04
C PHE A 198 14.52 6.47 -17.26
N SER A 199 15.85 6.60 -17.15
CA SER A 199 16.69 7.07 -18.24
C SER A 199 16.57 6.20 -19.50
N ALA A 200 16.59 4.88 -19.31
CA ALA A 200 16.49 3.92 -20.40
C ALA A 200 15.13 3.95 -21.13
N VAL A 201 14.04 4.08 -20.35
CA VAL A 201 12.65 4.06 -20.90
C VAL A 201 12.32 5.40 -21.59
N HIS A 202 12.67 6.51 -20.97
CA HIS A 202 12.26 7.85 -21.43
C HIS A 202 13.31 8.57 -22.30
N GLY A 203 14.48 7.98 -22.50
CA GLY A 203 15.57 8.58 -23.28
C GLY A 203 16.15 9.87 -22.67
N LYS A 204 15.79 10.20 -21.41
CA LYS A 204 16.33 11.36 -20.70
C LYS A 204 17.67 10.97 -20.07
N PRO A 205 18.79 11.69 -20.32
CA PRO A 205 20.13 11.28 -19.91
C PRO A 205 20.36 11.50 -18.41
N ILE A 206 19.68 10.74 -17.56
CA ILE A 206 19.90 10.73 -16.11
C ILE A 206 21.07 9.78 -15.80
N ARG A 207 22.12 10.30 -15.16
CA ARG A 207 23.32 9.53 -14.79
C ARG A 207 23.25 8.95 -13.37
N GLY A 208 22.33 9.45 -12.53
CA GLY A 208 22.15 8.99 -11.16
C GLY A 208 21.79 10.10 -10.18
N LEU A 209 22.07 9.84 -8.90
CA LEU A 209 21.80 10.77 -7.81
C LEU A 209 22.94 11.77 -7.64
N GLY A 210 22.62 13.04 -7.53
CA GLY A 210 23.57 14.10 -7.24
C GLY A 210 24.03 14.09 -5.77
N PRO A 211 25.08 14.87 -5.46
CA PRO A 211 25.55 15.05 -4.07
C PRO A 211 24.40 15.47 -3.15
N GLN A 212 24.38 14.96 -1.91
CA GLN A 212 23.39 15.24 -0.86
C GLN A 212 21.95 14.77 -1.15
N THR A 213 21.65 14.17 -2.30
CA THR A 213 20.33 13.55 -2.57
C THR A 213 20.11 12.33 -1.68
N LEU A 214 21.15 11.52 -1.51
CA LEU A 214 21.09 10.32 -0.69
C LEU A 214 20.75 10.58 0.79
N PRO A 215 21.36 11.55 1.52
CA PRO A 215 20.95 11.89 2.87
C PRO A 215 19.46 12.24 2.98
N ARG A 216 18.91 12.95 1.99
CA ARG A 216 17.48 13.29 1.94
C ARG A 216 16.60 12.03 1.79
N LEU A 217 16.97 11.10 0.90
CA LEU A 217 16.25 9.83 0.75
C LEU A 217 16.33 8.98 2.01
N LEU A 218 17.47 8.95 2.67
CA LEU A 218 17.67 8.22 3.93
C LEU A 218 16.95 8.84 5.13
N SER A 219 16.62 10.13 5.10
CA SER A 219 15.89 10.79 6.20
C SER A 219 14.40 10.45 6.22
N HIS A 220 13.83 10.00 5.10
CA HIS A 220 12.41 9.68 4.98
C HIS A 220 12.09 8.26 5.45
N THR A 221 10.88 8.05 5.98
CA THR A 221 10.42 6.77 6.54
C THR A 221 9.81 5.81 5.52
N TRP A 222 9.44 6.33 4.35
CA TRP A 222 8.87 5.59 3.22
C TRP A 222 7.63 4.77 3.59
N PRO A 223 6.52 5.39 4.02
CA PRO A 223 5.30 4.66 4.37
C PRO A 223 4.73 3.86 3.18
N GLY A 224 4.88 4.34 1.95
CA GLY A 224 4.55 3.61 0.72
C GLY A 224 5.66 2.69 0.22
N ASN A 225 6.73 2.48 1.02
CA ASN A 225 7.83 1.57 0.75
C ASN A 225 8.51 1.82 -0.61
N VAL A 226 8.83 0.75 -1.34
CA VAL A 226 9.56 0.80 -2.62
C VAL A 226 8.75 1.53 -3.69
N ARG A 227 7.41 1.36 -3.69
CA ARG A 227 6.54 2.06 -4.66
C ARG A 227 6.60 3.58 -4.49
N GLU A 228 6.63 4.06 -3.26
CA GLU A 228 6.77 5.49 -2.97
C GLU A 228 8.16 6.00 -3.39
N LEU A 229 9.23 5.26 -3.08
CA LEU A 229 10.58 5.60 -3.52
C LEU A 229 10.69 5.66 -5.04
N GLU A 230 10.16 4.67 -5.75
CA GLU A 230 10.12 4.62 -7.21
C GLU A 230 9.41 5.85 -7.80
N SER A 231 8.21 6.16 -7.30
CA SER A 231 7.45 7.34 -7.74
C SER A 231 8.20 8.64 -7.46
N ALA A 232 8.87 8.75 -6.31
CA ALA A 232 9.64 9.93 -5.96
C ALA A 232 10.85 10.14 -6.89
N ILE A 233 11.57 9.06 -7.23
CA ILE A 233 12.71 9.12 -8.15
C ILE A 233 12.24 9.41 -9.58
N HIS A 234 11.14 8.81 -10.04
CA HIS A 234 10.57 9.08 -11.35
C HIS A 234 10.14 10.55 -11.49
N ASN A 235 9.43 11.10 -10.51
CA ASN A 235 9.04 12.52 -10.52
C ASN A 235 10.28 13.43 -10.49
N ALA A 236 11.26 13.13 -9.64
CA ALA A 236 12.50 13.89 -9.58
C ALA A 236 13.28 13.84 -10.89
N ALA A 237 13.29 12.70 -11.58
CA ALA A 237 13.92 12.54 -12.88
C ALA A 237 13.18 13.31 -13.97
N LEU A 238 11.84 13.41 -13.92
CA LEU A 238 11.03 14.23 -14.82
C LEU A 238 11.36 15.72 -14.68
N ASP A 239 11.42 16.21 -13.43
CA ASP A 239 11.61 17.64 -13.12
C ASP A 239 13.08 18.07 -13.19
N CYS A 240 14.03 17.13 -13.14
CA CYS A 240 15.46 17.40 -13.17
C CYS A 240 15.87 18.09 -14.48
N PRO A 241 16.45 19.30 -14.46
CA PRO A 241 16.89 20.00 -15.67
C PRO A 241 18.21 19.48 -16.24
N GLY A 242 18.95 18.67 -15.47
CA GLY A 242 20.27 18.17 -15.81
C GLY A 242 20.34 16.64 -15.88
N GLN A 243 21.56 16.12 -15.70
CA GLN A 243 21.84 14.68 -15.73
C GLN A 243 21.89 14.05 -14.33
N TRP A 244 21.83 14.84 -13.26
CA TRP A 244 21.92 14.40 -11.87
C TRP A 244 20.71 14.85 -11.08
N ILE A 245 20.00 13.91 -10.46
CA ILE A 245 18.86 14.20 -9.59
C ILE A 245 19.37 14.86 -8.31
N ARG A 246 18.97 16.12 -8.07
CA ARG A 246 19.38 16.93 -6.93
C ARG A 246 18.41 16.80 -5.77
N PRO A 247 18.79 17.16 -4.54
CA PRO A 247 17.88 17.16 -3.40
C PRO A 247 16.61 18.00 -3.61
N VAL A 248 16.71 19.09 -4.38
CA VAL A 248 15.58 19.99 -4.66
C VAL A 248 14.56 19.37 -5.64
N ASP A 249 15.01 18.44 -6.47
CA ASP A 249 14.18 17.75 -7.45
C ASP A 249 13.34 16.64 -6.77
N ILE A 250 13.76 16.16 -5.58
CA ILE A 250 13.00 15.21 -4.77
C ILE A 250 11.78 15.90 -4.16
N PRO A 251 10.56 15.38 -4.34
CA PRO A 251 9.35 15.95 -3.75
C PRO A 251 9.53 16.22 -2.25
N SER A 252 8.97 17.33 -1.78
CA SER A 252 8.93 17.59 -0.34
C SER A 252 7.97 16.58 0.29
N PHE A 253 8.53 15.53 0.89
CA PHE A 253 7.72 14.67 1.74
C PHE A 253 7.23 15.51 2.91
N ALA A 254 5.91 15.61 3.08
CA ALA A 254 5.37 16.05 4.35
C ALA A 254 5.90 15.05 5.38
N SER A 255 6.86 15.48 6.19
CA SER A 255 7.30 14.66 7.33
C SER A 255 6.04 14.26 8.07
N PRO A 256 5.79 12.96 8.33
CA PRO A 256 4.81 12.63 9.34
C PRO A 256 5.29 13.38 10.60
N ALA A 257 4.46 14.30 11.08
CA ALA A 257 4.76 15.06 12.28
C ALA A 257 5.26 14.06 13.32
N PRO A 258 6.41 14.31 14.02
CA PRO A 258 6.87 13.41 15.02
C PRO A 258 5.69 13.17 15.95
N ASN A 259 5.42 11.89 16.24
CA ASN A 259 4.37 11.44 17.14
C ASN A 259 4.32 12.34 18.37
N ARG A 260 3.58 13.45 18.30
CA ARG A 260 3.19 14.18 19.49
C ARG A 260 2.31 13.20 20.23
N PRO A 261 2.57 12.93 21.50
CA PRO A 261 1.63 12.16 22.29
C PRO A 261 0.26 12.80 22.08
N ALA A 262 -0.70 11.95 21.78
CA ALA A 262 -2.07 12.37 21.56
C ALA A 262 -2.55 13.12 22.81
N ASN A 263 -2.33 14.43 22.83
CA ASN A 263 -3.13 15.31 23.66
C ASN A 263 -4.44 15.42 22.90
N THR A 264 -5.41 14.84 23.47
CA THR A 264 -6.83 14.94 23.29
C THR A 264 -7.26 16.38 23.06
N GLU A 265 -7.23 16.83 21.79
CA GLU A 265 -8.02 17.99 21.35
C GLU A 265 -8.00 17.99 19.80
N ALA A 266 -9.21 17.77 19.24
CA ALA A 266 -9.57 17.78 17.82
C ALA A 266 -9.44 16.47 17.02
N ALA A 267 -10.08 15.38 17.49
CA ALA A 267 -10.91 14.56 16.62
C ALA A 267 -12.14 15.43 16.27
N GLN A 268 -12.00 16.31 15.27
CA GLN A 268 -13.16 16.94 14.67
C GLN A 268 -13.79 15.91 13.75
N GLU A 269 -14.91 15.39 14.23
CA GLU A 269 -15.91 14.61 13.51
C GLU A 269 -16.04 15.13 12.09
N ASP A 270 -15.94 14.23 11.11
CA ASP A 270 -16.38 14.44 9.75
C ASP A 270 -17.91 14.65 9.80
N ASP A 271 -18.30 15.91 10.06
CA ASP A 271 -19.69 16.33 10.00
C ASP A 271 -20.08 16.27 8.51
N PRO A 272 -21.02 15.40 8.11
CA PRO A 272 -21.43 15.21 6.73
C PRO A 272 -22.17 16.43 6.15
N ASN A 273 -22.29 17.53 6.90
CA ASN A 273 -22.94 18.74 6.47
C ASN A 273 -22.01 19.56 5.54
N LEU A 274 -22.40 19.64 4.26
CA LEU A 274 -21.67 20.34 3.20
C LEU A 274 -21.44 21.82 3.56
N ASP A 275 -22.40 22.49 4.16
CA ASP A 275 -22.32 23.92 4.51
C ASP A 275 -21.23 24.17 5.56
N ARG A 276 -21.09 23.29 6.53
CA ARG A 276 -20.02 23.36 7.53
C ARG A 276 -18.65 23.05 6.94
N ALA A 277 -18.57 22.16 5.96
CA ALA A 277 -17.33 21.87 5.25
C ALA A 277 -16.88 23.09 4.43
N ILE A 278 -17.82 23.75 3.74
CA ILE A 278 -17.58 24.97 2.99
C ILE A 278 -17.11 26.10 3.92
N LEU A 279 -17.76 26.31 5.04
CA LEU A 279 -17.38 27.33 6.02
C LEU A 279 -15.98 27.10 6.60
N ARG A 280 -15.63 25.86 6.96
CA ARG A 280 -14.28 25.51 7.42
C ARG A 280 -13.22 25.81 6.36
N HIS A 281 -13.53 25.52 5.09
CA HIS A 281 -12.62 25.81 3.99
C HIS A 281 -12.44 27.33 3.79
N ILE A 282 -13.53 28.10 3.81
CA ILE A 282 -13.50 29.57 3.70
C ILE A 282 -12.70 30.19 4.84
N THR A 283 -12.92 29.77 6.08
CA THR A 283 -12.20 30.26 7.27
C THR A 283 -10.69 29.98 7.17
N ARG A 284 -10.30 28.80 6.68
CA ARG A 284 -8.90 28.45 6.47
C ARG A 284 -8.25 29.35 5.42
N VAL A 285 -8.90 29.58 4.28
CA VAL A 285 -8.37 30.45 3.22
C VAL A 285 -8.33 31.91 3.67
N LEU A 286 -9.27 32.35 4.50
CA LEU A 286 -9.28 33.70 5.08
C LEU A 286 -8.11 33.92 6.05
N ALA A 287 -7.78 32.90 6.84
CA ALA A 287 -6.59 32.92 7.71
C ALA A 287 -5.28 32.96 6.88
N GLN A 288 -5.19 32.19 5.80
CA GLN A 288 -4.05 32.22 4.86
C GLN A 288 -3.92 33.58 4.13
N ALA A 289 -5.03 34.27 3.91
CA ALA A 289 -5.06 35.59 3.32
C ALA A 289 -4.88 36.72 4.36
N GLU A 290 -4.50 36.41 5.60
CA GLU A 290 -4.29 37.35 6.72
C GLU A 290 -5.53 38.27 6.96
N GLY A 291 -6.73 37.70 6.80
CA GLY A 291 -8.01 38.43 6.94
C GLY A 291 -8.41 39.27 5.73
N ASN A 292 -7.61 39.32 4.66
CA ASN A 292 -7.91 40.08 3.48
C ASN A 292 -9.00 39.39 2.62
N LYS A 293 -10.22 39.80 2.77
CA LYS A 293 -11.40 39.23 2.08
C LYS A 293 -11.31 39.30 0.56
N LEU A 294 -10.63 40.31 0.00
CA LEU A 294 -10.43 40.44 -1.44
C LEU A 294 -9.49 39.39 -1.99
N ARG A 295 -8.40 39.17 -1.25
CA ARG A 295 -7.40 38.12 -1.58
C ARG A 295 -7.99 36.73 -1.41
N ALA A 296 -8.75 36.51 -0.33
CA ALA A 296 -9.45 35.25 -0.07
C ALA A 296 -10.46 34.90 -1.16
N ALA A 297 -11.31 35.88 -1.60
CA ALA A 297 -12.26 35.66 -2.69
C ALA A 297 -11.58 35.25 -4.01
N ARG A 298 -10.43 35.88 -4.33
CA ARG A 298 -9.63 35.48 -5.50
C ARG A 298 -9.03 34.08 -5.39
N MET A 299 -8.52 33.71 -4.22
CA MET A 299 -7.98 32.37 -3.95
C MET A 299 -9.04 31.28 -4.03
N LEU A 300 -10.27 31.59 -3.62
CA LEU A 300 -11.41 30.67 -3.68
C LEU A 300 -12.10 30.65 -5.07
N GLY A 301 -11.72 31.53 -6.00
CA GLY A 301 -12.34 31.62 -7.33
C GLY A 301 -13.81 32.10 -7.30
N ILE A 302 -14.24 32.82 -6.25
CA ILE A 302 -15.62 33.29 -6.06
C ILE A 302 -15.70 34.80 -6.02
N SER A 303 -16.92 35.35 -6.24
CA SER A 303 -17.16 36.77 -6.12
C SER A 303 -17.13 37.25 -4.66
N ARG A 304 -16.80 38.51 -4.43
CA ARG A 304 -16.83 39.11 -3.08
C ARG A 304 -18.19 38.95 -2.43
N SER A 305 -19.27 39.23 -3.18
CA SER A 305 -20.63 39.08 -2.67
C SER A 305 -20.98 37.67 -2.26
N THR A 306 -20.50 36.67 -3.00
CA THR A 306 -20.65 35.25 -2.64
C THR A 306 -19.90 34.90 -1.35
N LEU A 307 -18.68 35.43 -1.17
CA LEU A 307 -17.90 35.21 0.06
C LEU A 307 -18.62 35.83 1.27
N TYR A 308 -19.13 37.04 1.16
CA TYR A 308 -19.87 37.70 2.24
C TYR A 308 -21.13 36.92 2.61
N ARG A 309 -21.93 36.49 1.63
CA ARG A 309 -23.15 35.71 1.86
C ARG A 309 -22.86 34.36 2.57
N LEU A 310 -21.78 33.69 2.21
CA LEU A 310 -21.38 32.43 2.84
C LEU A 310 -20.88 32.62 4.29
N LEU A 311 -20.26 33.75 4.58
CA LEU A 311 -19.83 34.09 5.95
C LEU A 311 -21.03 34.49 6.83
N GLU A 312 -22.04 35.21 6.29
CA GLU A 312 -23.27 35.60 7.01
C GLU A 312 -24.15 34.38 7.30
N SER A 313 -24.36 33.46 6.33
CA SER A 313 -25.12 32.23 6.54
C SER A 313 -24.48 31.31 7.57
N GLY A 314 -23.16 31.40 7.75
CA GLY A 314 -22.42 30.64 8.78
C GLY A 314 -22.58 31.20 10.20
N SER A 315 -22.79 32.49 10.36
CA SER A 315 -23.01 33.10 11.67
C SER A 315 -24.41 32.82 12.22
N GLU A 316 -25.44 32.79 11.38
CA GLU A 316 -26.82 32.48 11.78
C GLU A 316 -27.03 31.04 12.25
N ASN A 317 -26.29 30.07 11.67
CA ASN A 317 -26.36 28.67 12.07
C ASN A 317 -25.66 28.39 13.42
N THR A 318 -24.71 29.24 13.84
CA THR A 318 -24.01 29.09 15.12
C THR A 318 -24.86 29.61 16.29
N GLU A 319 -25.65 30.67 16.08
CA GLU A 319 -26.56 31.20 17.11
C GLU A 319 -27.80 30.33 17.33
N SER A 320 -28.30 29.67 16.28
CA SER A 320 -29.43 28.72 16.40
C SER A 320 -29.10 27.46 17.15
N ALA A 321 -27.84 26.96 17.06
CA ALA A 321 -27.36 25.80 17.80
C ALA A 321 -27.15 26.08 19.30
N THR A 322 -26.73 27.30 19.65
CA THR A 322 -26.52 27.73 21.04
C THR A 322 -27.84 27.93 21.79
N LYS A 323 -28.91 28.38 21.11
CA LYS A 323 -30.24 28.51 21.71
C LYS A 323 -30.93 27.17 21.96
N LYS A 324 -30.67 26.16 21.15
CA LYS A 324 -31.28 24.83 21.32
C LYS A 324 -30.67 24.03 22.49
N ASN A 325 -29.40 24.25 22.82
CA ASN A 325 -28.74 23.62 23.97
C ASN A 325 -29.02 24.30 25.33
N ALA A 326 -29.51 25.54 25.32
CA ALA A 326 -29.88 26.25 26.55
C ALA A 326 -31.27 25.89 27.09
N MET A 327 -32.07 25.14 26.31
CA MET A 327 -33.50 24.86 26.66
C MET A 327 -33.72 23.44 27.24
N THR A 328 -32.65 22.65 27.47
CA THR A 328 -32.72 21.27 27.98
C THR A 328 -32.11 21.06 29.37
N LEU A 329 -31.81 22.13 30.09
CA LEU A 329 -31.34 22.05 31.48
C LEU A 329 -32.31 22.82 32.41
N SER A 330 -33.43 22.21 32.79
CA SER A 330 -34.18 22.58 33.96
C SER A 330 -34.00 21.53 35.06
N PRO A 331 -33.70 21.90 36.31
CA PRO A 331 -33.42 20.99 37.38
C PRO A 331 -34.72 20.44 37.99
N SER A 332 -34.83 19.14 38.05
CA SER A 332 -35.87 18.47 38.88
C SER A 332 -35.41 18.43 40.32
N ALA A 333 -36.34 18.85 41.20
CA ALA A 333 -36.25 19.00 42.63
C ALA A 333 -35.99 17.66 43.41
N PRO A 334 -35.63 17.77 44.71
CA PRO A 334 -35.24 16.63 45.51
C PRO A 334 -36.45 15.83 46.04
N PHE A 335 -36.31 14.52 46.12
CA PHE A 335 -37.22 13.65 46.83
C PHE A 335 -36.67 13.37 48.23
N ASP A 336 -37.41 13.90 49.23
CA ASP A 336 -37.30 13.56 50.63
C ASP A 336 -37.82 12.16 50.93
N GLY A 337 -37.11 11.46 51.71
CA GLY A 337 -37.47 10.76 52.95
C GLY A 337 -38.41 9.57 52.92
N VAL A 338 -38.00 8.62 53.78
CA VAL A 338 -38.73 7.85 54.78
C VAL A 338 -38.64 6.32 54.65
N PRO A 339 -38.80 5.60 55.79
CA PRO A 339 -37.77 4.81 56.43
C PRO A 339 -38.12 3.31 56.47
N ILE A 340 -37.13 2.60 56.91
CA ILE A 340 -37.06 1.35 57.69
C ILE A 340 -38.43 0.67 58.01
N GLU A 341 -38.58 -0.56 57.57
CA GLU A 341 -38.83 -1.78 58.38
C GLU A 341 -38.35 -3.01 57.60
#